data_75dc2b75f57ba0b926377b21405b69c7
#
_entry.id   75dc2b75f57ba0b926377b21405b69c7
#
_cell.length_a   1.000
_cell.length_b   1.000
_cell.length_c   1.000
_cell.angle_alpha   90.00
_cell.angle_beta   90.00
_cell.angle_gamma   90.00
#
_symmetry.space_group_name_H-M   'P 1'
#
loop_
_entity.id
_entity.type
_entity.pdbx_description
1 polymer ?
#
loop_
_entity_poly.entity_id
_entity_poly.type
_entity_poly.pdbx_seq_one_letter_code
_entity_poly.pdbx_strand_id
1 'polypeptide(L)'
;MQNNIGPNKEDLPITRSTGALHRIDADGQFEKVVSGVGVSNTLCWDEARGRLYFADSRAGVISVFDWDRANGHITNQRLFATKHERGVPDGSALDAGGYLWNCRWGGKCIIRYNPDGGIDRIIDTPVTNPTSCVFGGASLRTLYVTSAYQGMSPAQRAANPMEGALLMARADVSGQPCTRLAA
;
A
#
# COMPACT_ATOMS: atom_id res chain seq x y z
N MET A 1 3.81 4.61 -10.64
CA MET A 1 4.94 4.25 -9.73
C MET A 1 6.02 3.52 -10.53
N GLN A 2 7.28 3.68 -10.18
CA GLN A 2 8.41 3.04 -10.86
C GLN A 2 9.28 2.33 -9.82
N ASN A 3 9.53 1.04 -10.01
CA ASN A 3 10.37 0.22 -9.14
C ASN A 3 11.73 -0.05 -9.78
N ASN A 4 12.71 -0.44 -8.98
CA ASN A 4 14.03 -0.89 -9.44
C ASN A 4 14.03 -2.30 -10.03
N ILE A 5 12.88 -2.97 -10.00
CA ILE A 5 12.75 -4.34 -10.45
C ILE A 5 12.54 -4.31 -11.95
N GLY A 6 13.57 -4.68 -12.70
CA GLY A 6 13.48 -4.88 -14.15
C GLY A 6 12.84 -6.23 -14.48
N PRO A 7 12.40 -6.43 -15.72
CA PRO A 7 11.90 -7.73 -16.18
C PRO A 7 12.96 -8.81 -15.94
N ASN A 8 12.55 -9.93 -15.39
CA ASN A 8 13.37 -11.11 -15.07
C ASN A 8 14.42 -10.93 -13.92
N LYS A 9 14.24 -9.94 -13.03
CA LYS A 9 15.14 -9.74 -11.88
C LYS A 9 14.38 -9.69 -10.54
N GLU A 10 13.19 -10.26 -10.49
CA GLU A 10 12.29 -10.20 -9.33
C GLU A 10 12.89 -10.83 -8.06
N ASP A 11 13.82 -11.79 -8.23
CA ASP A 11 14.46 -12.48 -7.12
C ASP A 11 15.81 -11.89 -6.70
N LEU A 12 16.27 -10.82 -7.38
CA LEU A 12 17.53 -10.19 -7.04
C LEU A 12 17.37 -9.10 -5.99
N PRO A 13 18.33 -8.97 -5.05
CA PRO A 13 18.29 -7.90 -4.06
C PRO A 13 18.29 -6.53 -4.75
N ILE A 14 17.37 -5.65 -4.29
CA ILE A 14 17.35 -4.26 -4.73
C ILE A 14 18.52 -3.53 -4.08
N THR A 15 19.54 -3.18 -4.86
CA THR A 15 20.76 -2.56 -4.35
C THR A 15 20.75 -1.03 -4.42
N ARG A 16 19.89 -0.43 -5.26
CA ARG A 16 19.80 1.01 -5.47
C ARG A 16 18.35 1.48 -5.42
N SER A 17 18.12 2.72 -4.99
CA SER A 17 16.81 3.38 -4.96
C SER A 17 16.69 4.33 -6.16
N THR A 18 16.32 3.79 -7.32
CA THR A 18 16.16 4.53 -8.59
C THR A 18 14.70 4.70 -9.00
N GLY A 19 13.77 4.17 -8.22
CA GLY A 19 12.34 4.32 -8.44
C GLY A 19 11.85 5.75 -8.17
N ALA A 20 10.65 6.05 -8.63
CA ALA A 20 10.03 7.36 -8.49
C ALA A 20 8.50 7.27 -8.47
N LEU A 21 7.86 8.30 -7.90
CA LEU A 21 6.46 8.61 -8.09
C LEU A 21 6.35 9.72 -9.14
N HIS A 22 5.48 9.52 -10.12
CA HIS A 22 5.19 10.50 -11.16
C HIS A 22 3.73 10.93 -11.09
N ARG A 23 3.49 12.20 -11.35
CA ARG A 23 2.17 12.76 -11.64
C ARG A 23 2.00 12.84 -13.16
N ILE A 24 0.81 12.56 -13.65
CA ILE A 24 0.40 12.78 -15.03
C ILE A 24 -0.78 13.74 -14.96
N ASP A 25 -0.69 14.85 -15.66
CA ASP A 25 -1.80 15.82 -15.76
C ASP A 25 -2.79 15.46 -16.86
N ALA A 26 -3.84 16.27 -17.01
CA ALA A 26 -4.88 16.06 -18.00
C ALA A 26 -4.36 16.13 -19.45
N ASP A 27 -3.27 16.85 -19.69
CA ASP A 27 -2.62 17.01 -20.99
C ASP A 27 -1.61 15.89 -21.28
N GLY A 28 -1.48 14.91 -20.35
CA GLY A 28 -0.57 13.79 -20.46
C GLY A 28 0.89 14.12 -20.15
N GLN A 29 1.16 15.29 -19.56
CA GLN A 29 2.51 15.65 -19.16
C GLN A 29 2.94 14.91 -17.88
N PHE A 30 4.19 14.47 -17.86
CA PHE A 30 4.77 13.75 -16.74
C PHE A 30 5.62 14.66 -15.86
N GLU A 31 5.36 14.64 -14.57
CA GLU A 31 6.20 15.27 -13.57
C GLU A 31 6.67 14.22 -12.55
N LYS A 32 7.97 14.21 -12.26
CA LYS A 32 8.53 13.40 -11.17
C LYS A 32 8.35 14.13 -9.85
N VAL A 33 7.50 13.61 -8.98
CA VAL A 33 7.13 14.25 -7.71
C VAL A 33 7.87 13.67 -6.50
N VAL A 34 8.30 12.40 -6.57
CA VAL A 34 9.17 11.76 -5.56
C VAL A 34 10.26 10.97 -6.27
N SER A 35 11.49 11.06 -5.82
CA SER A 35 12.65 10.31 -6.36
C SER A 35 13.36 9.51 -5.26
N GLY A 36 14.28 8.63 -5.67
CA GLY A 36 15.08 7.84 -4.73
C GLY A 36 14.30 6.72 -4.04
N VAL A 37 13.24 6.23 -4.66
CA VAL A 37 12.37 5.18 -4.14
C VAL A 37 12.98 3.82 -4.44
N GLY A 38 13.01 2.93 -3.44
CA GLY A 38 13.46 1.56 -3.60
C GLY A 38 12.39 0.68 -4.23
N VAL A 39 11.27 0.50 -3.53
CA VAL A 39 10.10 -0.26 -3.99
C VAL A 39 8.85 0.54 -3.70
N SER A 40 8.24 1.08 -4.77
CA SER A 40 7.04 1.90 -4.67
C SER A 40 5.83 1.04 -4.31
N ASN A 41 5.19 1.36 -3.19
CA ASN A 41 3.98 0.73 -2.71
C ASN A 41 3.07 1.74 -2.04
N THR A 42 1.93 1.32 -1.52
CA THR A 42 0.87 2.16 -0.96
C THR A 42 0.69 3.46 -1.76
N LEU A 43 -0.47 3.67 -2.30
CA LEU A 43 -0.84 4.92 -2.95
C LEU A 43 -2.31 5.19 -2.63
N CYS A 44 -2.56 5.99 -1.59
CA CYS A 44 -3.90 6.26 -1.09
C CYS A 44 -4.12 7.74 -0.88
N TRP A 45 -5.31 8.23 -1.23
CA TRP A 45 -5.73 9.60 -1.03
C TRP A 45 -6.77 9.69 0.07
N ASP A 46 -6.52 10.50 1.10
CA ASP A 46 -7.51 10.94 2.07
C ASP A 46 -8.02 12.32 1.64
N GLU A 47 -9.11 12.31 0.88
CA GLU A 47 -9.69 13.55 0.35
C GLU A 47 -10.18 14.48 1.47
N ALA A 48 -10.71 13.90 2.55
CA ALA A 48 -11.23 14.67 3.67
C ALA A 48 -10.15 15.46 4.41
N ARG A 49 -8.91 14.95 4.42
CA ARG A 49 -7.78 15.58 5.10
C ARG A 49 -6.77 16.22 4.14
N GLY A 50 -6.99 16.15 2.82
CA GLY A 50 -6.04 16.64 1.81
C GLY A 50 -4.68 15.95 1.93
N ARG A 51 -4.65 14.63 2.05
CA ARG A 51 -3.43 13.84 2.25
C ARG A 51 -3.24 12.77 1.18
N LEU A 52 -1.99 12.57 0.80
CA LEU A 52 -1.54 11.40 0.04
C LEU A 52 -0.61 10.56 0.90
N TYR A 53 -0.85 9.25 0.94
CA TYR A 53 0.05 8.26 1.56
C TYR A 53 0.79 7.49 0.48
N PHE A 54 2.11 7.35 0.67
CA PHE A 54 3.00 6.64 -0.24
C PHE A 54 4.04 5.85 0.53
N ALA A 55 4.28 4.59 0.16
CA ALA A 55 5.26 3.74 0.82
C ALA A 55 6.48 3.46 -0.06
N ASP A 56 7.64 3.35 0.59
CA ASP A 56 8.82 2.67 0.08
C ASP A 56 9.05 1.41 0.91
N SER A 57 8.70 0.25 0.34
CA SER A 57 8.84 -1.04 1.03
C SER A 57 10.29 -1.37 1.37
N ARG A 58 11.26 -0.98 0.50
CA ARG A 58 12.68 -1.19 0.77
C ARG A 58 13.16 -0.39 1.97
N ALA A 59 12.73 0.85 2.08
CA ALA A 59 13.01 1.69 3.25
C ALA A 59 12.19 1.25 4.48
N GLY A 60 11.08 0.54 4.25
CA GLY A 60 10.18 0.07 5.31
C GLY A 60 9.31 1.20 5.89
N VAL A 61 9.10 2.29 5.16
CA VAL A 61 8.42 3.49 5.66
C VAL A 61 7.18 3.83 4.84
N ILE A 62 6.25 4.48 5.48
CA ILE A 62 5.11 5.14 4.83
C ILE A 62 5.27 6.64 5.04
N SER A 63 5.24 7.41 3.97
CA SER A 63 5.23 8.87 3.99
C SER A 63 3.80 9.39 3.80
N VAL A 64 3.52 10.55 4.38
CA VAL A 64 2.32 11.33 4.11
C VAL A 64 2.72 12.69 3.53
N PHE A 65 1.94 13.14 2.56
CA PHE A 65 2.10 14.44 1.89
C PHE A 65 0.82 15.24 2.06
N ASP A 66 0.93 16.56 2.07
CA ASP A 66 -0.21 17.43 1.81
C ASP A 66 -0.52 17.34 0.30
N TRP A 67 -1.78 17.16 -0.03
CA TRP A 67 -2.25 16.98 -1.39
C TRP A 67 -3.27 18.07 -1.76
N ASP A 68 -2.95 18.82 -2.80
CA ASP A 68 -3.87 19.78 -3.39
C ASP A 68 -4.72 19.10 -4.46
N ARG A 69 -6.00 18.94 -4.17
CA ARG A 69 -6.95 18.29 -5.08
C ARG A 69 -7.15 19.04 -6.39
N ALA A 70 -7.01 20.38 -6.39
CA ALA A 70 -7.31 21.21 -7.55
C ALA A 70 -6.29 21.02 -8.69
N ASN A 71 -5.02 20.80 -8.31
CA ASN A 71 -3.91 20.70 -9.28
C ASN A 71 -3.11 19.39 -9.15
N GLY A 72 -3.46 18.53 -8.17
CA GLY A 72 -2.78 17.27 -7.93
C GLY A 72 -1.37 17.39 -7.35
N HIS A 73 -0.95 18.59 -6.91
CA HIS A 73 0.37 18.78 -6.31
C HIS A 73 0.45 18.15 -4.94
N ILE A 74 1.64 17.61 -4.62
CA ILE A 74 1.97 17.09 -3.30
C ILE A 74 3.14 17.89 -2.70
N THR A 75 3.02 18.21 -1.42
CA THR A 75 4.02 19.02 -0.68
C THR A 75 4.19 18.45 0.73
N ASN A 76 5.09 19.05 1.51
CA ASN A 76 5.25 18.75 2.94
C ASN A 76 5.36 17.24 3.26
N GLN A 77 6.31 16.55 2.60
CA GLN A 77 6.56 15.14 2.91
C GLN A 77 6.92 14.97 4.38
N ARG A 78 6.19 14.10 5.05
CA ARG A 78 6.42 13.75 6.47
C ARG A 78 6.43 12.23 6.62
N LEU A 79 7.17 11.74 7.62
CA LEU A 79 7.10 10.35 8.01
C LEU A 79 5.74 10.08 8.67
N PHE A 80 5.00 9.10 8.14
CA PHE A 80 3.72 8.66 8.71
C PHE A 80 3.90 7.40 9.57
N ALA A 81 4.61 6.39 9.05
CA ALA A 81 4.91 5.17 9.79
C ALA A 81 6.34 4.68 9.48
N THR A 82 7.01 4.19 10.51
CA THR A 82 8.38 3.68 10.44
C THR A 82 8.39 2.17 10.19
N LYS A 83 9.61 1.62 10.12
CA LYS A 83 9.85 0.17 10.10
C LYS A 83 9.13 -0.51 11.26
N HIS A 84 8.60 -1.68 10.97
CA HIS A 84 7.95 -2.56 11.93
C HIS A 84 8.50 -3.97 11.77
N GLU A 85 8.63 -4.72 12.86
CA GLU A 85 9.16 -6.08 12.86
C GLU A 85 8.33 -7.06 12.00
N ARG A 86 7.03 -6.80 11.88
CA ARG A 86 6.13 -7.61 11.05
C ARG A 86 6.11 -7.11 9.62
N GLY A 87 7.16 -7.46 8.86
CA GLY A 87 7.26 -7.25 7.42
C GLY A 87 7.41 -5.79 6.98
N VAL A 88 7.32 -5.57 5.69
CA VAL A 88 7.44 -4.24 5.06
C VAL A 88 6.10 -3.76 4.52
N PRO A 89 5.87 -2.43 4.40
CA PRO A 89 4.62 -1.90 3.86
C PRO A 89 4.46 -2.29 2.38
N ASP A 90 3.27 -2.77 2.04
CA ASP A 90 2.84 -3.07 0.68
C ASP A 90 1.62 -2.21 0.32
N GLY A 91 0.60 -2.72 -0.33
CA GLY A 91 -0.60 -1.96 -0.67
C GLY A 91 -1.46 -1.61 0.54
N SER A 92 -2.28 -0.59 0.38
CA SER A 92 -3.15 -0.07 1.45
C SER A 92 -4.53 0.34 0.94
N ALA A 93 -5.45 0.48 1.89
CA ALA A 93 -6.74 1.14 1.71
C ALA A 93 -7.05 2.05 2.90
N LEU A 94 -7.91 3.05 2.69
CA LEU A 94 -8.41 3.91 3.76
C LEU A 94 -9.84 3.52 4.14
N ASP A 95 -10.12 3.54 5.44
CA ASP A 95 -11.50 3.47 5.91
C ASP A 95 -12.14 4.87 6.02
N ALA A 96 -13.44 4.91 6.25
CA ALA A 96 -14.21 6.15 6.32
C ALA A 96 -13.78 7.09 7.47
N GLY A 97 -13.10 6.56 8.49
CA GLY A 97 -12.50 7.35 9.56
C GLY A 97 -11.12 7.93 9.21
N GLY A 98 -10.58 7.59 8.04
CA GLY A 98 -9.24 7.98 7.59
C GLY A 98 -8.12 7.15 8.20
N TYR A 99 -8.44 5.97 8.74
CA TYR A 99 -7.41 5.02 9.17
C TYR A 99 -6.85 4.27 7.96
N LEU A 100 -5.53 4.13 7.90
CA LEU A 100 -4.82 3.44 6.82
C LEU A 100 -4.65 1.97 7.17
N TRP A 101 -5.22 1.09 6.34
CA TRP A 101 -5.05 -0.36 6.43
C TRP A 101 -3.95 -0.78 5.48
N ASN A 102 -2.78 -1.15 6.03
CA ASN A 102 -1.59 -1.48 5.25
C ASN A 102 -1.28 -2.97 5.33
N CYS A 103 -1.25 -3.63 4.17
CA CYS A 103 -0.77 -5.00 4.04
C CYS A 103 0.74 -5.06 4.29
N ARG A 104 1.18 -6.10 5.00
CA ARG A 104 2.59 -6.27 5.41
C ARG A 104 3.20 -7.47 4.70
N TRP A 105 3.97 -7.21 3.64
CA TRP A 105 4.73 -8.25 2.94
C TRP A 105 5.70 -8.93 3.92
N GLY A 106 5.64 -10.26 4.00
CA GLY A 106 6.42 -11.06 4.95
C GLY A 106 5.95 -10.98 6.40
N GLY A 107 4.92 -10.18 6.68
CA GLY A 107 4.48 -9.90 8.05
C GLY A 107 3.31 -10.74 8.56
N LYS A 108 2.63 -11.49 7.67
CA LYS A 108 1.41 -12.26 7.99
C LYS A 108 0.32 -11.40 8.64
N CYS A 109 0.23 -10.12 8.29
CA CYS A 109 -0.75 -9.24 8.90
C CYS A 109 -1.09 -8.02 8.04
N ILE A 110 -2.17 -7.37 8.43
CA ILE A 110 -2.53 -6.01 8.05
C ILE A 110 -2.38 -5.14 9.29
N ILE A 111 -1.70 -4.00 9.18
CA ILE A 111 -1.62 -3.01 10.25
C ILE A 111 -2.60 -1.88 9.93
N ARG A 112 -3.51 -1.59 10.86
CA ARG A 112 -4.37 -0.43 10.80
C ARG A 112 -3.73 0.71 11.58
N TYR A 113 -3.44 1.81 10.89
CA TYR A 113 -2.87 3.02 11.49
C TYR A 113 -3.97 4.07 11.67
N ASN A 114 -3.97 4.77 12.79
CA ASN A 114 -4.81 5.96 12.97
C ASN A 114 -4.30 7.13 12.10
N PRO A 115 -5.07 8.22 11.91
CA PRO A 115 -4.68 9.34 11.06
C PRO A 115 -3.38 10.06 11.44
N ASP A 116 -2.85 9.83 12.64
CA ASP A 116 -1.59 10.41 13.14
C ASP A 116 -0.39 9.45 13.00
N GLY A 117 -0.59 8.26 12.41
CA GLY A 117 0.46 7.27 12.18
C GLY A 117 0.68 6.26 13.31
N GLY A 118 -0.07 6.38 14.40
CA GLY A 118 -0.05 5.39 15.48
C GLY A 118 -0.75 4.09 15.08
N ILE A 119 -0.26 2.95 15.56
CA ILE A 119 -0.90 1.66 15.34
C ILE A 119 -2.19 1.57 16.17
N ASP A 120 -3.33 1.40 15.48
CA ASP A 120 -4.62 1.15 16.13
C ASP A 120 -4.78 -0.34 16.42
N ARG A 121 -4.53 -1.19 15.43
CA ARG A 121 -4.59 -2.65 15.59
C ARG A 121 -3.74 -3.38 14.55
N ILE A 122 -3.37 -4.61 14.87
CA ILE A 122 -2.73 -5.56 13.96
C ILE A 122 -3.68 -6.74 13.75
N ILE A 123 -3.95 -7.07 12.49
CA ILE A 123 -4.88 -8.13 12.08
C ILE A 123 -4.08 -9.23 11.41
N ASP A 124 -4.03 -10.40 12.03
CA ASP A 124 -3.34 -11.55 11.46
C ASP A 124 -4.02 -12.05 10.19
N THR A 125 -3.22 -12.46 9.21
CA THR A 125 -3.69 -13.10 7.97
C THR A 125 -3.22 -14.55 7.91
N PRO A 126 -4.00 -15.45 7.29
CA PRO A 126 -3.59 -16.85 7.12
C PRO A 126 -2.49 -17.03 6.06
N VAL A 127 -2.04 -15.95 5.42
CA VAL A 127 -1.02 -15.93 4.36
C VAL A 127 0.21 -15.14 4.80
N THR A 128 1.37 -15.53 4.29
CA THR A 128 2.66 -14.91 4.65
C THR A 128 2.80 -13.51 4.05
N ASN A 129 2.38 -13.34 2.80
CA ASN A 129 2.56 -12.12 2.04
C ASN A 129 1.20 -11.53 1.62
N PRO A 130 0.42 -10.90 2.51
CA PRO A 130 -0.68 -10.06 2.07
C PRO A 130 -0.10 -8.85 1.30
N THR A 131 -0.61 -8.59 0.08
CA THR A 131 0.01 -7.62 -0.83
C THR A 131 -0.75 -6.32 -0.92
N SER A 132 -2.08 -6.38 -1.02
CA SER A 132 -2.91 -5.18 -1.09
C SER A 132 -4.28 -5.45 -0.53
N CYS A 133 -5.00 -4.41 -0.17
CA CYS A 133 -6.39 -4.53 0.27
C CYS A 133 -7.26 -3.42 -0.32
N VAL A 134 -8.56 -3.70 -0.36
CA VAL A 134 -9.58 -2.75 -0.81
C VAL A 134 -10.89 -3.04 -0.10
N PHE A 135 -11.62 -1.99 0.24
CA PHE A 135 -12.99 -2.12 0.72
C PHE A 135 -13.98 -2.22 -0.44
N GLY A 136 -14.93 -3.13 -0.34
CA GLY A 136 -15.94 -3.36 -1.36
C GLY A 136 -17.28 -3.82 -0.75
N GLY A 137 -18.18 -4.29 -1.66
CA GLY A 137 -19.56 -4.58 -1.31
C GLY A 137 -20.43 -3.31 -1.22
N ALA A 138 -21.74 -3.45 -1.17
CA ALA A 138 -22.67 -2.33 -1.20
C ALA A 138 -22.47 -1.31 -0.06
N SER A 139 -22.03 -1.77 1.10
CA SER A 139 -21.77 -0.93 2.29
C SER A 139 -20.29 -0.62 2.50
N LEU A 140 -19.40 -1.01 1.57
CA LEU A 140 -17.94 -0.90 1.70
C LEU A 140 -17.40 -1.51 3.01
N ARG A 141 -18.04 -2.57 3.50
CA ARG A 141 -17.66 -3.28 4.75
C ARG A 141 -17.07 -4.65 4.50
N THR A 142 -16.79 -4.99 3.26
CA THR A 142 -16.04 -6.19 2.90
C THR A 142 -14.62 -5.79 2.53
N LEU A 143 -13.66 -6.26 3.31
CA LEU A 143 -12.23 -6.08 3.00
C LEU A 143 -11.78 -7.24 2.14
N TYR A 144 -11.36 -6.98 0.93
CA TYR A 144 -10.70 -7.93 0.03
C TYR A 144 -9.19 -7.73 0.16
N VAL A 145 -8.45 -8.83 0.25
CA VAL A 145 -6.99 -8.81 0.44
C VAL A 145 -6.36 -9.76 -0.57
N THR A 146 -5.49 -9.24 -1.39
CA THR A 146 -4.64 -10.04 -2.29
C THR A 146 -3.42 -10.55 -1.55
N SER A 147 -2.87 -11.67 -2.01
CA SER A 147 -1.64 -12.25 -1.46
C SER A 147 -0.74 -12.80 -2.55
N ALA A 148 0.52 -13.08 -2.21
CA ALA A 148 1.48 -13.64 -3.15
C ALA A 148 2.26 -14.80 -2.51
N TYR A 149 2.63 -15.78 -3.35
CA TYR A 149 3.55 -16.87 -3.00
C TYR A 149 4.96 -16.66 -3.57
N GLN A 150 5.26 -15.47 -4.06
CA GLN A 150 6.58 -15.13 -4.61
C GLN A 150 7.68 -15.39 -3.57
N GLY A 151 8.79 -15.97 -4.01
CA GLY A 151 9.91 -16.35 -3.14
C GLY A 151 9.69 -17.61 -2.30
N MET A 152 8.53 -18.28 -2.43
CA MET A 152 8.24 -19.52 -1.70
C MET A 152 8.62 -20.77 -2.47
N SER A 153 9.24 -21.72 -1.79
CA SER A 153 9.49 -23.07 -2.34
C SER A 153 8.18 -23.83 -2.57
N PRO A 154 8.17 -24.87 -3.44
CA PRO A 154 7.00 -25.74 -3.60
C PRO A 154 6.53 -26.35 -2.28
N ALA A 155 7.44 -26.71 -1.38
CA ALA A 155 7.10 -27.27 -0.07
C ALA A 155 6.35 -26.27 0.83
N GLN A 156 6.80 -25.01 0.85
CA GLN A 156 6.11 -23.94 1.59
C GLN A 156 4.70 -23.68 1.05
N ARG A 157 4.53 -23.69 -0.28
CA ARG A 157 3.19 -23.54 -0.91
C ARG A 157 2.28 -24.73 -0.62
N ALA A 158 2.84 -25.95 -0.62
CA ALA A 158 2.07 -27.13 -0.27
C ALA A 158 1.65 -27.16 1.22
N ALA A 159 2.47 -26.61 2.10
CA ALA A 159 2.16 -26.51 3.54
C ALA A 159 1.03 -25.52 3.84
N ASN A 160 0.86 -24.48 3.01
CA ASN A 160 -0.25 -23.53 3.13
C ASN A 160 -0.84 -23.21 1.75
N PRO A 161 -1.89 -23.92 1.32
CA PRO A 161 -2.52 -23.73 0.02
C PRO A 161 -3.25 -22.38 -0.13
N MET A 162 -3.37 -21.58 0.93
CA MET A 162 -3.93 -20.23 0.87
C MET A 162 -2.92 -19.18 0.36
N GLU A 163 -1.63 -19.50 0.29
CA GLU A 163 -0.62 -18.57 -0.23
C GLU A 163 -0.89 -18.23 -1.70
N GLY A 164 -1.03 -16.94 -2.00
CA GLY A 164 -1.44 -16.43 -3.32
C GLY A 164 -2.96 -16.32 -3.53
N ALA A 165 -3.77 -16.68 -2.54
CA ALA A 165 -5.22 -16.56 -2.62
C ALA A 165 -5.71 -15.10 -2.48
N LEU A 166 -6.91 -14.84 -3.01
CA LEU A 166 -7.71 -13.68 -2.66
C LEU A 166 -8.50 -14.00 -1.38
N LEU A 167 -8.28 -13.21 -0.34
CA LEU A 167 -8.97 -13.33 0.93
C LEU A 167 -10.10 -12.32 1.03
N MET A 168 -11.10 -12.63 1.82
CA MET A 168 -12.24 -11.76 2.10
C MET A 168 -12.57 -11.81 3.58
N ALA A 169 -12.81 -10.65 4.20
CA ALA A 169 -13.24 -10.53 5.58
C ALA A 169 -14.29 -9.40 5.72
N ARG A 170 -15.18 -9.55 6.69
CA ARG A 170 -16.07 -8.46 7.08
C ARG A 170 -15.33 -7.51 8.00
N ALA A 171 -15.33 -6.21 7.65
CA ALA A 171 -14.79 -5.16 8.49
C ALA A 171 -15.90 -4.56 9.40
N ASP A 172 -15.49 -4.14 10.59
CA ASP A 172 -16.35 -3.43 11.55
C ASP A 172 -16.59 -1.96 11.17
N VAL A 173 -15.81 -1.45 10.22
CA VAL A 173 -15.88 -0.10 9.67
C VAL A 173 -16.13 -0.14 8.15
N SER A 174 -16.64 0.93 7.57
CA SER A 174 -16.73 1.07 6.11
C SER A 174 -15.45 1.67 5.54
N GLY A 175 -15.12 1.29 4.31
CA GLY A 175 -14.05 1.92 3.55
C GLY A 175 -14.45 3.27 2.97
N GLN A 176 -13.47 4.00 2.44
CA GLN A 176 -13.72 5.16 1.59
C GLN A 176 -14.08 4.66 0.17
N PRO A 177 -15.01 5.35 -0.55
CA PRO A 177 -15.24 5.09 -1.96
C PRO A 177 -13.95 5.32 -2.77
N CYS A 178 -13.70 4.47 -3.75
CA CYS A 178 -12.60 4.70 -4.68
C CYS A 178 -12.88 5.92 -5.56
N THR A 179 -11.90 6.81 -5.71
CA THR A 179 -11.97 7.90 -6.68
C THR A 179 -12.01 7.33 -8.10
N ARG A 180 -12.98 7.75 -8.90
CA ARG A 180 -13.12 7.33 -10.28
C ARG A 180 -12.37 8.32 -11.18
N LEU A 181 -11.70 7.78 -12.21
CA LEU A 181 -11.22 8.61 -13.30
C LEU A 181 -12.45 9.21 -14.01
N ALA A 182 -12.43 10.54 -14.19
CA ALA A 182 -13.42 11.20 -15.03
C ALA A 182 -13.21 10.73 -16.49
N ALA A 183 -14.31 10.28 -17.13
CA ALA A 183 -14.30 9.92 -18.53
C ALA A 183 -14.44 11.17 -19.39
#